data_a64011558ed39d4904d6576c82f60d13
#
_entry.id   a64011558ed39d4904d6576c82f60d13
#
_cell.length_a   1.000
_cell.length_b   1.000
_cell.length_c   1.000
_cell.angle_alpha   90.00
_cell.angle_beta   90.00
_cell.angle_gamma   90.00
#
_symmetry.space_group_name_H-M   'P 1'
#
loop_
_entity.id
_entity.type
_entity.pdbx_description
1 polymer ?
#
loop_
_entity_poly.entity_id
_entity_poly.type
_entity_poly.pdbx_seq_one_letter_code
_entity_poly.pdbx_strand_id
1 'polypeptide(L)'
;VELHDADQALDSREQRYGDDEHYDVMSAFIKSIRGSDADAGIYWLARMLEAGEDARFIARRLVILASEDIGMADPTSLLVADAAARAVEFVGLPEAQLNLAQAVIHLSTAPKSNSALVAVTQARNDVRRGIGRRVPVHLRDGHYSGARDLGHGDGYIYPHGTEEGWVDQQYLPDDI
;
A
#
# COMPACT_ATOMS: atom_id res chain seq x y z
N VAL A 1 -17.58 -43.58 -15.01
CA VAL A 1 -17.54 -42.11 -15.24
C VAL A 1 -17.77 -41.39 -13.90
N GLU A 2 -18.72 -41.85 -13.07
CA GLU A 2 -19.13 -41.14 -11.83
C GLU A 2 -18.14 -41.21 -10.65
N LEU A 3 -17.30 -42.26 -10.54
CA LEU A 3 -16.32 -42.40 -9.46
C LEU A 3 -15.08 -41.53 -9.66
N HIS A 4 -14.63 -41.37 -10.88
CA HIS A 4 -13.47 -40.52 -11.20
C HIS A 4 -13.77 -39.02 -11.05
N ASP A 5 -15.00 -38.62 -11.39
CA ASP A 5 -15.46 -37.22 -11.18
C ASP A 5 -15.69 -36.90 -9.70
N ALA A 6 -16.07 -37.92 -8.89
CA ALA A 6 -16.22 -37.77 -7.44
C ALA A 6 -14.85 -37.67 -6.73
N ASP A 7 -13.85 -38.43 -7.14
CA ASP A 7 -12.49 -38.35 -6.60
C ASP A 7 -11.81 -37.02 -6.97
N GLN A 8 -11.97 -36.52 -8.20
CA GLN A 8 -11.48 -35.18 -8.57
C GLN A 8 -12.21 -34.06 -7.82
N ALA A 9 -13.50 -34.22 -7.54
CA ALA A 9 -14.26 -33.26 -6.73
C ALA A 9 -13.90 -33.32 -5.23
N LEU A 10 -13.43 -34.46 -4.73
CA LEU A 10 -12.90 -34.63 -3.38
C LEU A 10 -11.49 -34.03 -3.27
N ASP A 11 -10.60 -34.31 -4.23
CA ASP A 11 -9.25 -33.72 -4.29
C ASP A 11 -9.31 -32.19 -4.40
N SER A 12 -10.28 -31.64 -5.13
CA SER A 12 -10.47 -30.19 -5.21
C SER A 12 -11.02 -29.56 -3.91
N ARG A 13 -11.67 -30.35 -3.03
CA ARG A 13 -12.12 -29.91 -1.70
C ARG A 13 -11.03 -29.97 -0.65
N GLU A 14 -10.05 -30.86 -0.79
CA GLU A 14 -8.91 -30.98 0.14
C GLU A 14 -7.89 -29.84 -0.04
N GLN A 15 -7.98 -29.03 -1.10
CA GLN A 15 -7.15 -27.84 -1.30
C GLN A 15 -7.61 -26.61 -0.51
N ARG A 16 -8.67 -26.70 0.30
CA ARG A 16 -8.99 -25.66 1.29
C ARG A 16 -8.03 -25.81 2.45
N TYR A 17 -7.05 -24.92 2.50
CA TYR A 17 -6.11 -24.88 3.61
C TYR A 17 -6.81 -24.39 4.88
N GLY A 18 -6.32 -24.87 6.03
CA GLY A 18 -6.70 -24.32 7.34
C GLY A 18 -6.23 -22.88 7.50
N ASP A 19 -6.71 -22.20 8.55
CA ASP A 19 -6.40 -20.77 8.79
C ASP A 19 -4.89 -20.49 8.81
N ASP A 20 -4.06 -21.37 9.37
CA ASP A 20 -2.61 -21.21 9.43
C ASP A 20 -1.97 -21.29 8.03
N GLU A 21 -2.40 -22.21 7.19
CA GLU A 21 -1.89 -22.37 5.83
C GLU A 21 -2.30 -21.18 4.93
N HIS A 22 -3.48 -20.60 5.15
CA HIS A 22 -3.93 -19.37 4.50
C HIS A 22 -2.93 -18.23 4.71
N TYR A 23 -2.50 -17.99 5.95
CA TYR A 23 -1.52 -16.94 6.26
C TYR A 23 -0.14 -17.25 5.67
N ASP A 24 0.26 -18.50 5.64
CA ASP A 24 1.55 -18.92 5.07
C ASP A 24 1.61 -18.68 3.55
N VAL A 25 0.55 -19.04 2.81
CA VAL A 25 0.45 -18.83 1.37
C VAL A 25 0.43 -17.35 1.03
N MET A 26 -0.36 -16.55 1.75
CA MET A 26 -0.38 -15.10 1.57
C MET A 26 0.99 -14.46 1.90
N SER A 27 1.67 -14.94 2.92
CA SER A 27 3.02 -14.49 3.27
C SER A 27 4.03 -14.82 2.18
N ALA A 28 3.97 -16.03 1.60
CA ALA A 28 4.81 -16.43 0.49
C ALA A 28 4.54 -15.59 -0.76
N PHE A 29 3.28 -15.31 -1.07
CA PHE A 29 2.85 -14.44 -2.16
C PHE A 29 3.50 -13.05 -2.06
N ILE A 30 3.30 -12.37 -0.93
CA ILE A 30 3.84 -11.03 -0.70
C ILE A 30 5.38 -11.02 -0.73
N LYS A 31 6.02 -12.01 -0.10
CA LYS A 31 7.49 -12.11 -0.09
C LYS A 31 8.07 -12.37 -1.48
N SER A 32 7.38 -13.13 -2.33
CA SER A 32 7.81 -13.36 -3.71
C SER A 32 7.80 -12.07 -4.52
N ILE A 33 6.70 -11.30 -4.46
CA ILE A 33 6.60 -10.02 -5.17
C ILE A 33 7.63 -9.01 -4.63
N ARG A 34 7.79 -8.92 -3.30
CA ARG A 34 8.80 -8.08 -2.64
C ARG A 34 10.21 -8.48 -3.06
N GLY A 35 10.47 -9.78 -3.21
CA GLY A 35 11.74 -10.34 -3.68
C GLY A 35 11.95 -10.25 -5.19
N SER A 36 11.01 -9.65 -5.94
CA SER A 36 11.07 -9.49 -7.41
C SER A 36 11.02 -10.82 -8.20
N ASP A 37 10.39 -11.85 -7.62
CA ASP A 37 10.13 -13.13 -8.28
C ASP A 37 8.69 -13.15 -8.81
N ALA A 38 8.53 -12.83 -10.09
CA ALA A 38 7.21 -12.79 -10.75
C ALA A 38 6.62 -14.19 -10.92
N ASP A 39 7.44 -15.19 -11.22
CA ASP A 39 6.96 -16.57 -11.45
C ASP A 39 6.41 -17.16 -10.15
N ALA A 40 7.12 -16.99 -9.04
CA ALA A 40 6.63 -17.38 -7.73
C ALA A 40 5.38 -16.58 -7.33
N GLY A 41 5.33 -15.27 -7.62
CA GLY A 41 4.16 -14.44 -7.38
C GLY A 41 2.91 -14.96 -8.11
N ILE A 42 3.03 -15.31 -9.38
CA ILE A 42 1.94 -15.90 -10.17
C ILE A 42 1.54 -17.29 -9.65
N TYR A 43 2.51 -18.11 -9.27
CA TYR A 43 2.21 -19.43 -8.70
C TYR A 43 1.37 -19.33 -7.42
N TRP A 44 1.76 -18.44 -6.49
CA TRP A 44 1.00 -18.25 -5.24
C TRP A 44 -0.36 -17.60 -5.47
N LEU A 45 -0.47 -16.68 -6.45
CA LEU A 45 -1.77 -16.15 -6.87
C LEU A 45 -2.71 -17.26 -7.33
N ALA A 46 -2.23 -18.12 -8.26
CA ALA A 46 -3.03 -19.24 -8.77
C ALA A 46 -3.46 -20.20 -7.66
N ARG A 47 -2.54 -20.54 -6.74
CA ARG A 47 -2.85 -21.40 -5.58
C ARG A 47 -3.95 -20.83 -4.69
N MET A 48 -3.92 -19.51 -4.44
CA MET A 48 -4.96 -18.83 -3.65
C MET A 48 -6.32 -18.85 -4.36
N LEU A 49 -6.34 -18.56 -5.65
CA LEU A 49 -7.57 -18.55 -6.44
C LEU A 49 -8.21 -19.95 -6.53
N GLU A 50 -7.41 -21.01 -6.76
CA GLU A 50 -7.89 -22.40 -6.78
C GLU A 50 -8.41 -22.86 -5.40
N ALA A 51 -7.81 -22.35 -4.31
CA ALA A 51 -8.30 -22.61 -2.95
C ALA A 51 -9.59 -21.84 -2.60
N GLY A 52 -10.05 -20.95 -3.49
CA GLY A 52 -11.26 -20.15 -3.28
C GLY A 52 -11.06 -18.92 -2.40
N GLU A 53 -9.82 -18.41 -2.31
CA GLU A 53 -9.51 -17.20 -1.57
C GLU A 53 -10.30 -16.01 -2.14
N ASP A 54 -10.73 -15.10 -1.25
CA ASP A 54 -11.40 -13.87 -1.66
C ASP A 54 -10.46 -12.99 -2.52
N ALA A 55 -10.80 -12.84 -3.80
CA ALA A 55 -10.04 -12.02 -4.74
C ALA A 55 -9.89 -10.55 -4.27
N ARG A 56 -10.84 -10.03 -3.49
CA ARG A 56 -10.78 -8.71 -2.87
C ARG A 56 -9.69 -8.65 -1.81
N PHE A 57 -9.54 -9.73 -1.04
CA PHE A 57 -8.48 -9.82 -0.04
C PHE A 57 -7.10 -9.83 -0.71
N ILE A 58 -6.92 -10.60 -1.80
CA ILE A 58 -5.70 -10.61 -2.60
C ILE A 58 -5.40 -9.20 -3.15
N ALA A 59 -6.40 -8.57 -3.76
CA ALA A 59 -6.27 -7.22 -4.32
C ALA A 59 -5.87 -6.17 -3.28
N ARG A 60 -6.48 -6.19 -2.07
CA ARG A 60 -6.09 -5.32 -0.96
C ARG A 60 -4.62 -5.49 -0.58
N ARG A 61 -4.12 -6.72 -0.57
CA ARG A 61 -2.71 -6.98 -0.27
C ARG A 61 -1.77 -6.41 -1.33
N LEU A 62 -2.14 -6.46 -2.61
CA LEU A 62 -1.38 -5.83 -3.70
C LEU A 62 -1.34 -4.30 -3.58
N VAL A 63 -2.46 -3.67 -3.24
CA VAL A 63 -2.52 -2.20 -3.01
C VAL A 63 -1.62 -1.79 -1.84
N ILE A 64 -1.63 -2.54 -0.74
CA ILE A 64 -0.74 -2.30 0.39
C ILE A 64 0.72 -2.45 -0.03
N LEU A 65 1.08 -3.55 -0.70
CA LEU A 65 2.44 -3.83 -1.16
C LEU A 65 2.96 -2.73 -2.11
N ALA A 66 2.11 -2.23 -3.00
CA ALA A 66 2.48 -1.15 -3.91
C ALA A 66 2.95 0.12 -3.17
N SER A 67 2.36 0.43 -2.02
CA SER A 67 2.74 1.57 -1.19
C SER A 67 3.87 1.25 -0.20
N GLU A 68 3.88 0.02 0.34
CA GLU A 68 4.80 -0.43 1.39
C GLU A 68 6.18 -0.76 0.86
N ASP A 69 6.24 -1.52 -0.26
CA ASP A 69 7.48 -2.12 -0.77
C ASP A 69 8.02 -1.43 -2.04
N ILE A 70 7.18 -0.71 -2.79
CA ILE A 70 7.54 0.00 -4.00
C ILE A 70 7.52 1.51 -3.77
N GLY A 71 6.41 2.02 -3.24
CA GLY A 71 6.26 3.41 -2.85
C GLY A 71 6.67 4.40 -3.94
N MET A 72 7.56 5.31 -3.60
CA MET A 72 8.03 6.37 -4.51
C MET A 72 9.11 5.91 -5.50
N ALA A 73 9.59 4.66 -5.43
CA ALA A 73 10.49 4.12 -6.46
C ALA A 73 9.76 3.94 -7.81
N ASP A 74 8.47 3.62 -7.76
CA ASP A 74 7.55 3.65 -8.91
C ASP A 74 6.12 4.00 -8.45
N PRO A 75 5.74 5.27 -8.47
CA PRO A 75 4.41 5.71 -8.06
C PRO A 75 3.27 5.11 -8.91
N THR A 76 3.56 4.67 -10.13
CA THR A 76 2.54 4.05 -11.03
C THR A 76 2.09 2.70 -10.51
N SER A 77 2.89 2.03 -9.70
CA SER A 77 2.57 0.74 -9.08
C SER A 77 1.30 0.78 -8.25
N LEU A 78 1.05 1.87 -7.51
CA LEU A 78 -0.20 2.04 -6.78
C LEU A 78 -1.41 2.16 -7.71
N LEU A 79 -1.27 2.86 -8.84
CA LEU A 79 -2.34 2.98 -9.84
C LEU A 79 -2.67 1.64 -10.48
N VAL A 80 -1.66 0.83 -10.79
CA VAL A 80 -1.84 -0.52 -11.34
C VAL A 80 -2.55 -1.44 -10.34
N ALA A 81 -2.14 -1.41 -9.07
CA ALA A 81 -2.76 -2.21 -8.02
C ALA A 81 -4.22 -1.78 -7.75
N ASP A 82 -4.51 -0.47 -7.73
CA ASP A 82 -5.87 0.06 -7.58
C ASP A 82 -6.75 -0.31 -8.79
N ALA A 83 -6.24 -0.21 -10.00
CA ALA A 83 -6.95 -0.62 -11.20
C ALA A 83 -7.32 -2.13 -11.18
N ALA A 84 -6.39 -2.98 -10.73
CA ALA A 84 -6.67 -4.41 -10.56
C ALA A 84 -7.73 -4.67 -9.47
N ALA A 85 -7.69 -3.94 -8.35
CA ALA A 85 -8.69 -4.04 -7.29
C ALA A 85 -10.08 -3.64 -7.80
N ARG A 86 -10.19 -2.56 -8.57
CA ARG A 86 -11.46 -2.14 -9.21
C ARG A 86 -11.95 -3.16 -10.23
N ALA A 87 -11.04 -3.78 -10.99
CA ALA A 87 -11.41 -4.83 -11.93
C ALA A 87 -11.99 -6.05 -11.22
N VAL A 88 -11.47 -6.44 -10.06
CA VAL A 88 -12.04 -7.51 -9.23
C VAL A 88 -13.49 -7.20 -8.85
N GLU A 89 -13.80 -5.93 -8.48
CA GLU A 89 -15.15 -5.51 -8.12
C GLU A 89 -16.10 -5.43 -9.32
N PHE A 90 -15.62 -4.92 -10.46
CA PHE A 90 -16.45 -4.62 -11.63
C PHE A 90 -16.62 -5.81 -12.56
N VAL A 91 -15.54 -6.55 -12.82
CA VAL A 91 -15.52 -7.69 -13.75
C VAL A 91 -15.84 -8.99 -13.02
N GLY A 92 -15.22 -9.21 -11.84
CA GLY A 92 -15.35 -10.44 -11.08
C GLY A 92 -14.54 -11.61 -11.64
N LEU A 93 -14.50 -12.71 -10.90
CA LEU A 93 -13.88 -13.96 -11.35
C LEU A 93 -14.84 -14.72 -12.28
N PRO A 94 -14.32 -15.48 -13.26
CA PRO A 94 -12.89 -15.83 -13.40
C PRO A 94 -12.05 -14.80 -14.17
N GLU A 95 -12.60 -13.85 -14.89
CA GLU A 95 -11.86 -12.98 -15.81
C GLU A 95 -10.90 -12.02 -15.06
N ALA A 96 -11.29 -11.54 -13.88
CA ALA A 96 -10.46 -10.63 -13.09
C ALA A 96 -9.12 -11.24 -12.62
N GLN A 97 -8.94 -12.56 -12.71
CA GLN A 97 -7.64 -13.21 -12.51
C GLN A 97 -6.55 -12.64 -13.42
N LEU A 98 -6.91 -12.21 -14.65
CA LEU A 98 -5.97 -11.62 -15.60
C LEU A 98 -5.48 -10.26 -15.11
N ASN A 99 -6.37 -9.45 -14.53
CA ASN A 99 -6.02 -8.15 -13.94
C ASN A 99 -5.12 -8.31 -12.70
N LEU A 100 -5.40 -9.30 -11.86
CA LEU A 100 -4.55 -9.64 -10.70
C LEU A 100 -3.17 -10.13 -11.18
N ALA A 101 -3.10 -11.00 -12.15
CA ALA A 101 -1.84 -11.50 -12.71
C ALA A 101 -0.99 -10.36 -13.30
N GLN A 102 -1.61 -9.45 -14.08
CA GLN A 102 -0.94 -8.26 -14.60
C GLN A 102 -0.35 -7.40 -13.49
N ALA A 103 -1.11 -7.15 -12.42
CA ALA A 103 -0.62 -6.40 -11.27
C ALA A 103 0.55 -7.11 -10.57
N VAL A 104 0.46 -8.43 -10.36
CA VAL A 104 1.54 -9.23 -9.77
C VAL A 104 2.83 -9.11 -10.57
N ILE A 105 2.77 -9.25 -11.91
CA ILE A 105 3.95 -9.14 -12.76
C ILE A 105 4.55 -7.74 -12.69
N HIS A 106 3.70 -6.69 -12.80
CA HIS A 106 4.16 -5.31 -12.70
C HIS A 106 4.85 -5.04 -11.35
N LEU A 107 4.19 -5.38 -10.25
CA LEU A 107 4.71 -5.13 -8.90
C LEU A 107 5.98 -5.94 -8.60
N SER A 108 6.10 -7.15 -9.15
CA SER A 108 7.31 -7.97 -9.01
C SER A 108 8.50 -7.33 -9.73
N THR A 109 8.28 -6.76 -10.92
CA THR A 109 9.34 -6.18 -11.76
C THR A 109 9.66 -4.72 -11.46
N ALA A 110 8.79 -4.01 -10.71
CA ALA A 110 9.01 -2.64 -10.29
C ALA A 110 10.19 -2.51 -9.32
N PRO A 111 10.93 -1.38 -9.34
CA PRO A 111 11.95 -1.09 -8.33
C PRO A 111 11.33 -1.02 -6.93
N LYS A 112 12.09 -1.40 -5.90
CA LYS A 112 11.59 -1.50 -4.52
C LYS A 112 12.13 -0.38 -3.64
N SER A 113 11.23 0.22 -2.83
CA SER A 113 11.58 1.16 -1.77
C SER A 113 10.50 1.16 -0.68
N ASN A 114 10.92 0.95 0.55
CA ASN A 114 10.04 1.06 1.72
C ASN A 114 10.16 2.40 2.44
N SER A 115 10.71 3.43 1.78
CA SER A 115 10.97 4.73 2.39
C SER A 115 9.72 5.38 2.97
N ALA A 116 8.56 5.24 2.30
CA ALA A 116 7.28 5.75 2.81
C ALA A 116 6.86 5.07 4.12
N LEU A 117 7.00 3.74 4.22
CA LEU A 117 6.74 2.98 5.45
C LEU A 117 7.67 3.43 6.58
N VAL A 118 8.97 3.52 6.30
CA VAL A 118 9.98 3.93 7.30
C VAL A 118 9.68 5.35 7.80
N ALA A 119 9.45 6.29 6.89
CA ALA A 119 9.19 7.69 7.24
C ALA A 119 7.94 7.85 8.13
N VAL A 120 6.80 7.27 7.73
CA VAL A 120 5.57 7.39 8.53
C VAL A 120 5.68 6.66 9.87
N THR A 121 6.40 5.54 9.92
CA THR A 121 6.62 4.78 11.16
C THR A 121 7.47 5.59 12.14
N GLN A 122 8.55 6.20 11.67
CA GLN A 122 9.41 7.06 12.48
C GLN A 122 8.62 8.27 13.01
N ALA A 123 7.94 9.00 12.14
CA ALA A 123 7.13 10.15 12.53
C ALA A 123 6.06 9.78 13.58
N ARG A 124 5.37 8.66 13.42
CA ARG A 124 4.40 8.17 14.41
C ARG A 124 5.04 7.82 15.75
N ASN A 125 6.26 7.28 15.75
CA ASN A 125 6.98 6.98 16.98
C ASN A 125 7.36 8.28 17.72
N ASP A 126 7.83 9.32 17.01
CA ASP A 126 8.16 10.62 17.59
C ASP A 126 6.92 11.27 18.21
N VAL A 127 5.79 11.27 17.50
CA VAL A 127 4.51 11.75 18.04
C VAL A 127 4.09 10.98 19.30
N ARG A 128 4.20 9.64 19.33
CA ARG A 128 3.87 8.83 20.51
C ARG A 128 4.79 9.12 21.71
N ARG A 129 6.04 9.45 21.46
CA ARG A 129 7.02 9.87 22.48
C ARG A 129 6.79 11.30 22.95
N GLY A 130 5.88 12.03 22.30
CA GLY A 130 5.55 13.41 22.64
C GLY A 130 6.55 14.43 22.12
N ILE A 131 7.36 14.06 21.12
CA ILE A 131 8.25 14.95 20.39
C ILE A 131 7.41 15.72 19.36
N GLY A 132 7.79 16.96 19.06
CA GLY A 132 7.13 17.75 18.03
C GLY A 132 5.71 18.22 18.37
N ARG A 133 5.40 18.46 19.64
CA ARG A 133 4.03 18.82 20.07
C ARG A 133 3.61 20.23 19.68
N ARG A 134 4.54 21.15 19.50
CA ARG A 134 4.25 22.56 19.23
C ARG A 134 4.37 22.86 17.76
N VAL A 135 3.27 23.30 17.16
CA VAL A 135 3.31 23.84 15.80
C VAL A 135 4.10 25.15 15.81
N PRO A 136 5.11 25.35 14.93
CA PRO A 136 5.81 26.62 14.77
C PRO A 136 4.84 27.80 14.60
N VAL A 137 5.13 28.94 15.21
CA VAL A 137 4.18 30.06 15.29
C VAL A 137 3.76 30.56 13.91
N HIS A 138 4.70 30.65 12.96
CA HIS A 138 4.44 31.08 11.59
C HIS A 138 3.54 30.11 10.78
N LEU A 139 3.45 28.83 11.20
CA LEU A 139 2.58 27.83 10.56
C LEU A 139 1.19 27.74 11.19
N ARG A 140 0.94 28.45 12.29
CA ARG A 140 -0.37 28.45 12.94
C ARG A 140 -1.37 29.29 12.15
N ASP A 141 -2.65 28.88 12.19
CA ASP A 141 -3.72 29.63 11.55
C ASP A 141 -3.89 31.02 12.19
N GLY A 142 -3.79 32.06 11.38
CA GLY A 142 -3.96 33.45 11.76
C GLY A 142 -5.34 34.04 11.48
N HIS A 143 -6.34 33.22 11.04
CA HIS A 143 -7.63 33.76 10.55
C HIS A 143 -8.71 33.88 11.64
N TYR A 144 -8.55 33.24 12.81
CA TYR A 144 -9.52 33.38 13.89
C TYR A 144 -9.28 34.62 14.74
N SER A 145 -10.35 35.09 15.42
CA SER A 145 -10.28 36.30 16.26
C SER A 145 -9.24 36.18 17.38
N GLY A 146 -8.31 37.13 17.46
CA GLY A 146 -7.21 37.13 18.43
C GLY A 146 -5.97 36.30 18.03
N ALA A 147 -6.01 35.58 16.92
CA ALA A 147 -4.85 34.79 16.47
C ALA A 147 -3.62 35.67 16.18
N ARG A 148 -3.83 36.81 15.55
CA ARG A 148 -2.77 37.78 15.23
C ARG A 148 -2.15 38.42 16.47
N ASP A 149 -2.93 38.66 17.53
CA ASP A 149 -2.41 39.17 18.80
C ASP A 149 -1.48 38.17 19.48
N LEU A 150 -1.59 36.88 19.13
CA LEU A 150 -0.73 35.79 19.59
C LEU A 150 0.45 35.54 18.61
N GLY A 151 0.59 36.35 17.57
CA GLY A 151 1.65 36.21 16.54
C GLY A 151 1.46 35.02 15.60
N HIS A 152 0.23 34.43 15.54
CA HIS A 152 0.00 33.28 14.68
C HIS A 152 0.06 33.66 13.20
N GLY A 153 0.84 32.92 12.43
CA GLY A 153 1.06 33.17 11.02
C GLY A 153 2.15 34.20 10.72
N ASP A 154 2.71 34.86 11.75
CA ASP A 154 3.76 35.86 11.56
C ASP A 154 5.04 35.22 11.01
N GLY A 155 5.55 35.81 9.91
CA GLY A 155 6.77 35.32 9.25
C GLY A 155 6.56 34.16 8.29
N TYR A 156 5.33 33.70 8.06
CA TYR A 156 5.07 32.69 7.04
C TYR A 156 5.33 33.25 5.64
N ILE A 157 6.18 32.59 4.87
CA ILE A 157 6.48 32.95 3.48
C ILE A 157 5.68 32.00 2.58
N TYR A 158 4.79 32.58 1.75
CA TYR A 158 3.95 31.83 0.83
C TYR A 158 4.73 31.39 -0.42
N PRO A 159 4.96 30.08 -0.64
CA PRO A 159 5.83 29.62 -1.73
C PRO A 159 5.38 30.05 -3.12
N HIS A 160 4.07 30.10 -3.38
CA HIS A 160 3.56 30.55 -4.69
C HIS A 160 3.78 32.05 -4.98
N GLY A 161 4.24 32.82 -4.00
CA GLY A 161 4.68 34.22 -4.18
C GLY A 161 6.12 34.34 -4.63
N THR A 162 6.87 33.25 -4.75
CA THR A 162 8.25 33.19 -5.19
C THR A 162 8.33 32.64 -6.63
N GLU A 163 9.35 33.02 -7.37
CA GLU A 163 9.55 32.61 -8.77
C GLU A 163 9.78 31.08 -8.86
N GLU A 164 10.45 30.51 -7.86
CA GLU A 164 10.82 29.10 -7.81
C GLU A 164 9.70 28.20 -7.22
N GLY A 165 8.66 28.78 -6.61
CA GLY A 165 7.61 28.03 -5.91
C GLY A 165 8.11 27.25 -4.69
N TRP A 166 9.31 27.59 -4.20
CA TRP A 166 9.97 26.96 -3.05
C TRP A 166 10.53 28.05 -2.11
N VAL A 167 10.54 27.74 -0.81
CA VAL A 167 11.05 28.66 0.22
C VAL A 167 11.81 27.85 1.27
N ASP A 168 12.98 28.33 1.63
CA ASP A 168 13.74 27.81 2.77
C ASP A 168 13.13 28.37 4.07
N GLN A 169 12.15 27.66 4.62
CA GLN A 169 11.58 27.96 5.94
C GLN A 169 11.36 26.67 6.71
N GLN A 170 11.31 26.79 8.02
CA GLN A 170 11.10 25.65 8.91
C GLN A 170 9.64 25.20 8.87
N TYR A 171 9.41 23.91 8.66
CA TYR A 171 8.09 23.29 8.69
C TYR A 171 7.94 22.28 9.86
N LEU A 172 9.04 21.76 10.36
CA LEU A 172 9.02 20.84 11.50
C LEU A 172 9.09 21.63 12.84
N PRO A 173 8.57 21.07 13.93
CA PRO A 173 8.81 21.57 15.28
C PRO A 173 10.30 21.67 15.62
N ASP A 174 10.65 22.56 16.58
CA ASP A 174 12.03 22.83 16.96
C ASP A 174 12.78 21.63 17.57
N ASP A 175 12.04 20.63 18.02
CA ASP A 175 12.56 19.47 18.73
C ASP A 175 12.61 18.18 17.85
N ILE A 176 12.48 18.34 16.51
CA ILE A 176 12.63 17.28 15.51
C ILE A 176 13.82 17.53 14.58
#